data_c564eb55865b9e80a019e2c85e9dba59
#
_entry.id   c564eb55865b9e80a019e2c85e9dba59
#
_cell.length_a   1.000
_cell.length_b   1.000
_cell.length_c   1.000
_cell.angle_alpha   90.00
_cell.angle_beta   90.00
_cell.angle_gamma   90.00
#
_symmetry.space_group_name_H-M   'P 1'
#
loop_
_entity.id
_entity.type
_entity.pdbx_description
1 polymer ?
#
loop_
_entity_poly.entity_id
_entity_poly.type
_entity_poly.pdbx_seq_one_letter_code
_entity_poly.pdbx_strand_id
1 'polypeptide(L)'
;MKRLLPWLALVTAVAPAIAEDSELALARKLTNPFATVINVPINQNPDFGIGDHNGWRYTLTVQPVIPFAINREWNIISRTVAPFIYQDSGGRTDSGLGDIAQSFFLSPTNAADNGWCWGVGPIFLLPTGTEDRFTSDQWSIGPTVGLLKRSGPWTIGALTNHTWSLGGHEGRSDVNATFLQPFVDYTTESKTTFSVNTESTYDWTNKQWTVPIHFVIRQLFKIGGQEVSVALGARYYAEAPDGGPEWGLRLGLTFVFPKK
;
A
#
# COMPACT_ATOMS: atom_id res chain seq x y z
N MET A 1 -4.46 -44.76 54.35
CA MET A 1 -3.63 -44.43 53.18
C MET A 1 -4.54 -44.28 51.96
N LYS A 2 -4.92 -43.05 51.61
CA LYS A 2 -5.71 -42.75 50.41
C LYS A 2 -4.84 -41.92 49.47
N ARG A 3 -4.52 -42.46 48.29
CA ARG A 3 -3.73 -41.84 47.22
C ARG A 3 -4.59 -40.78 46.55
N LEU A 4 -4.13 -39.51 46.56
CA LEU A 4 -4.62 -38.44 45.72
C LEU A 4 -3.89 -38.55 44.38
N LEU A 5 -4.64 -38.77 43.29
CA LEU A 5 -4.15 -38.66 41.93
C LEU A 5 -4.16 -37.17 41.48
N PRO A 6 -3.19 -36.75 40.68
CA PRO A 6 -3.10 -35.38 40.21
C PRO A 6 -3.98 -35.10 38.99
N TRP A 7 -4.92 -34.19 39.12
CA TRP A 7 -5.61 -33.57 37.99
C TRP A 7 -4.93 -32.24 37.68
N LEU A 8 -3.80 -32.26 36.95
CA LEU A 8 -3.19 -31.02 36.45
C LEU A 8 -2.37 -31.35 35.19
N ALA A 9 -3.02 -31.53 34.06
CA ALA A 9 -2.37 -31.43 32.74
C ALA A 9 -3.42 -31.53 31.62
N LEU A 10 -4.18 -30.49 31.37
CA LEU A 10 -4.88 -30.32 30.06
C LEU A 10 -5.40 -28.89 29.83
N VAL A 11 -4.55 -27.88 29.93
CA VAL A 11 -4.98 -26.51 29.56
C VAL A 11 -3.97 -25.77 28.67
N THR A 12 -2.83 -26.36 28.31
CA THR A 12 -1.74 -25.62 27.65
C THR A 12 -1.64 -25.78 26.13
N ALA A 13 -2.51 -26.53 25.46
CA ALA A 13 -2.34 -26.84 24.03
C ALA A 13 -3.24 -26.05 23.07
N VAL A 14 -4.23 -25.30 23.57
CA VAL A 14 -5.21 -24.61 22.69
C VAL A 14 -4.81 -23.13 22.41
N ALA A 15 -4.05 -22.50 23.30
CA ALA A 15 -3.66 -21.11 23.13
C ALA A 15 -2.75 -20.81 21.91
N PRO A 16 -1.75 -21.64 21.53
CA PRO A 16 -0.91 -21.35 20.38
C PRO A 16 -1.64 -21.49 19.03
N ALA A 17 -2.56 -22.44 18.87
CA ALA A 17 -3.30 -22.62 17.64
C ALA A 17 -4.25 -21.43 17.33
N ILE A 18 -4.93 -20.90 18.35
CA ILE A 18 -5.81 -19.72 18.19
C ILE A 18 -5.00 -18.46 17.86
N ALA A 19 -3.81 -18.31 18.43
CA ALA A 19 -2.93 -17.18 18.15
C ALA A 19 -2.34 -17.25 16.72
N GLU A 20 -1.97 -18.44 16.27
CA GLU A 20 -1.43 -18.68 14.93
C GLU A 20 -2.48 -18.43 13.85
N ASP A 21 -3.71 -18.92 14.01
CA ASP A 21 -4.83 -18.67 13.13
C ASP A 21 -5.16 -17.15 13.05
N SER A 22 -5.04 -16.42 14.16
CA SER A 22 -5.27 -14.98 14.19
C SER A 22 -4.20 -14.19 13.44
N GLU A 23 -2.92 -14.59 13.53
CA GLU A 23 -1.80 -13.97 12.83
C GLU A 23 -1.85 -14.26 11.32
N LEU A 24 -2.24 -15.47 10.91
CA LEU A 24 -2.46 -15.81 9.50
C LEU A 24 -3.61 -14.99 8.91
N ALA A 25 -4.71 -14.85 9.64
CA ALA A 25 -5.82 -14.01 9.24
C ALA A 25 -5.39 -12.52 9.11
N LEU A 26 -4.49 -12.06 9.99
CA LEU A 26 -3.92 -10.72 9.94
C LEU A 26 -3.01 -10.55 8.72
N ALA A 27 -2.11 -11.50 8.44
CA ALA A 27 -1.27 -11.48 7.25
C ALA A 27 -2.11 -11.36 5.96
N ARG A 28 -3.20 -12.13 5.86
CA ARG A 28 -4.16 -12.05 4.76
C ARG A 28 -4.93 -10.72 4.72
N LYS A 29 -5.21 -10.09 5.88
CA LYS A 29 -5.85 -8.76 5.92
C LYS A 29 -4.94 -7.67 5.39
N LEU A 30 -3.63 -7.77 5.56
CA LEU A 30 -2.67 -6.78 5.08
C LEU A 30 -2.55 -6.70 3.55
N THR A 31 -3.05 -7.70 2.83
CA THR A 31 -3.15 -7.65 1.36
C THR A 31 -4.35 -6.82 0.87
N ASN A 32 -5.24 -6.41 1.79
CA ASN A 32 -6.43 -5.65 1.47
C ASN A 32 -6.22 -4.15 1.69
N PRO A 33 -6.28 -3.31 0.65
CA PRO A 33 -6.19 -1.87 0.78
C PRO A 33 -7.36 -1.24 1.57
N PHE A 34 -8.44 -2.00 1.81
CA PHE A 34 -9.62 -1.62 2.61
C PHE A 34 -9.65 -2.37 3.94
N ALA A 35 -8.50 -2.82 4.45
CA ALA A 35 -8.46 -3.56 5.70
C ALA A 35 -9.06 -2.78 6.85
N THR A 36 -9.87 -3.46 7.66
CA THR A 36 -10.44 -2.90 8.90
C THR A 36 -9.43 -2.93 10.06
N VAL A 37 -8.15 -2.82 9.74
CA VAL A 37 -7.01 -2.86 10.65
C VAL A 37 -6.17 -1.62 10.42
N ILE A 38 -5.86 -0.90 11.50
CA ILE A 38 -4.92 0.21 11.41
C ILE A 38 -3.55 -0.34 11.05
N ASN A 39 -2.97 0.15 9.97
CA ASN A 39 -1.62 -0.19 9.57
C ASN A 39 -0.90 1.02 9.00
N VAL A 40 0.43 1.04 9.16
CA VAL A 40 1.29 2.13 8.71
C VAL A 40 2.44 1.53 7.91
N PRO A 41 2.26 1.31 6.60
CA PRO A 41 3.35 0.95 5.70
C PRO A 41 4.34 2.11 5.55
N ILE A 42 5.63 1.77 5.66
CA ILE A 42 6.76 2.62 5.35
C ILE A 42 7.53 1.90 4.25
N ASN A 43 7.42 2.39 3.02
CA ASN A 43 8.08 1.78 1.87
C ASN A 43 9.25 2.64 1.42
N GLN A 44 10.37 2.01 1.17
CA GLN A 44 11.60 2.59 0.63
C GLN A 44 11.80 2.03 -0.77
N ASN A 45 11.84 2.90 -1.75
CA ASN A 45 11.93 2.53 -3.15
C ASN A 45 13.13 3.27 -3.79
N PRO A 46 14.32 2.67 -3.82
CA PRO A 46 15.40 3.11 -4.70
C PRO A 46 15.11 2.66 -6.13
N ASP A 47 15.07 3.60 -7.06
CA ASP A 47 14.88 3.42 -8.50
C ASP A 47 16.12 3.89 -9.24
N PHE A 48 16.52 3.17 -10.29
CA PHE A 48 17.78 3.33 -11.03
C PHE A 48 17.53 3.47 -12.53
N GLY A 49 18.54 3.92 -13.27
CA GLY A 49 18.49 4.10 -14.72
C GLY A 49 17.83 5.42 -15.13
N ILE A 50 17.94 6.48 -14.30
CA ILE A 50 17.28 7.76 -14.57
C ILE A 50 18.20 8.67 -15.39
N GLY A 51 17.68 9.09 -16.58
CA GLY A 51 18.36 10.00 -17.49
C GLY A 51 19.64 9.41 -18.10
N ASP A 52 20.31 10.21 -18.93
CA ASP A 52 21.49 9.78 -19.70
C ASP A 52 22.73 9.42 -18.86
N HIS A 53 22.73 9.79 -17.58
CA HIS A 53 23.85 9.57 -16.66
C HIS A 53 23.59 8.48 -15.63
N ASN A 54 22.62 7.57 -15.85
CA ASN A 54 22.26 6.51 -14.90
C ASN A 54 21.98 7.04 -13.48
N GLY A 55 21.25 8.12 -13.37
CA GLY A 55 20.81 8.68 -12.12
C GLY A 55 19.95 7.73 -11.32
N TRP A 56 19.62 8.09 -10.10
CA TRP A 56 18.77 7.30 -9.22
C TRP A 56 17.84 8.18 -8.39
N ARG A 57 16.74 7.58 -7.97
CA ARG A 57 15.74 8.19 -7.09
C ARG A 57 15.48 7.29 -5.91
N TYR A 58 15.45 7.86 -4.74
CA TYR A 58 14.97 7.20 -3.54
C TYR A 58 13.65 7.82 -3.12
N THR A 59 12.61 7.01 -3.03
CA THR A 59 11.30 7.46 -2.55
C THR A 59 10.96 6.72 -1.26
N LEU A 60 10.94 7.46 -0.14
CA LEU A 60 10.39 7.00 1.13
C LEU A 60 8.90 7.38 1.15
N THR A 61 8.01 6.39 1.29
CA THR A 61 6.57 6.64 1.34
C THR A 61 6.00 6.15 2.67
N VAL A 62 5.33 7.03 3.41
CA VAL A 62 4.57 6.69 4.61
C VAL A 62 3.09 6.62 4.23
N GLN A 63 2.43 5.48 4.48
CA GLN A 63 1.07 5.21 3.98
C GLN A 63 0.10 4.75 5.08
N PRO A 64 -0.27 5.57 6.07
CA PRO A 64 -1.23 5.17 7.08
C PRO A 64 -2.59 4.83 6.47
N VAL A 65 -3.13 3.69 6.89
CA VAL A 65 -4.49 3.22 6.60
C VAL A 65 -5.24 3.11 7.91
N ILE A 66 -6.29 3.93 8.06
CA ILE A 66 -7.03 4.06 9.31
C ILE A 66 -8.52 3.86 9.04
N PRO A 67 -9.12 2.76 9.52
CA PRO A 67 -10.56 2.53 9.42
C PRO A 67 -11.32 3.24 10.53
N PHE A 68 -12.32 4.02 10.17
CA PHE A 68 -13.29 4.67 11.05
C PHE A 68 -14.64 3.97 10.89
N ALA A 69 -15.15 3.33 11.95
CA ALA A 69 -16.46 2.72 11.92
C ALA A 69 -17.55 3.80 11.93
N ILE A 70 -18.44 3.78 10.93
CA ILE A 70 -19.64 4.62 10.91
C ILE A 70 -20.74 3.94 11.72
N ASN A 71 -20.92 2.64 11.48
CA ASN A 71 -21.88 1.78 12.16
C ASN A 71 -21.39 0.30 12.11
N ARG A 72 -22.28 -0.65 12.41
CA ARG A 72 -21.90 -2.08 12.40
C ARG A 72 -21.64 -2.65 11.00
N GLU A 73 -22.13 -2.00 9.96
CA GLU A 73 -22.11 -2.48 8.57
C GLU A 73 -21.09 -1.72 7.71
N TRP A 74 -20.75 -0.47 8.07
CA TRP A 74 -19.97 0.43 7.22
C TRP A 74 -18.79 1.09 7.94
N ASN A 75 -17.68 1.20 7.22
CA ASN A 75 -16.49 1.97 7.60
C ASN A 75 -16.18 3.04 6.56
N ILE A 76 -15.58 4.14 7.01
CA ILE A 76 -14.75 5.00 6.17
C ILE A 76 -13.30 4.61 6.42
N ILE A 77 -12.58 4.30 5.35
CA ILE A 77 -11.15 3.99 5.42
C ILE A 77 -10.39 5.17 4.86
N SER A 78 -9.62 5.83 5.71
CA SER A 78 -8.69 6.89 5.34
C SER A 78 -7.36 6.26 4.94
N ARG A 79 -6.89 6.54 3.73
CA ARG A 79 -5.58 6.13 3.24
C ARG A 79 -4.82 7.38 2.77
N THR A 80 -3.72 7.67 3.45
CA THR A 80 -2.80 8.74 3.07
C THR A 80 -1.59 8.13 2.38
N VAL A 81 -1.04 8.80 1.38
CA VAL A 81 0.24 8.45 0.74
C VAL A 81 1.10 9.71 0.76
N ALA A 82 2.12 9.71 1.61
CA ALA A 82 3.03 10.85 1.80
C ALA A 82 4.44 10.45 1.35
N PRO A 83 4.92 10.92 0.18
CA PRO A 83 6.24 10.62 -0.34
C PRO A 83 7.27 11.65 0.10
N PHE A 84 8.45 11.18 0.51
CA PHE A 84 9.68 11.97 0.56
C PHE A 84 10.61 11.45 -0.54
N ILE A 85 11.14 12.34 -1.35
CA ILE A 85 11.90 12.02 -2.56
C ILE A 85 13.30 12.61 -2.45
N TYR A 86 14.29 11.80 -2.78
CA TYR A 86 15.65 12.21 -3.07
C TYR A 86 15.99 11.74 -4.47
N GLN A 87 16.50 12.60 -5.33
CA GLN A 87 16.85 12.26 -6.70
C GLN A 87 18.21 12.85 -7.07
N ASP A 88 19.07 11.99 -7.59
CA ASP A 88 20.31 12.38 -8.28
C ASP A 88 20.13 12.09 -9.77
N SER A 89 20.23 13.12 -10.57
CA SER A 89 20.07 13.05 -12.04
C SER A 89 21.42 13.18 -12.76
N GLY A 90 22.55 12.81 -12.08
CA GLY A 90 23.89 12.85 -12.70
C GLY A 90 24.45 14.24 -12.87
N GLY A 91 24.39 15.05 -11.83
CA GLY A 91 24.93 16.42 -11.80
C GLY A 91 24.06 17.42 -11.06
N ARG A 92 22.82 17.04 -10.79
CA ARG A 92 21.88 17.79 -9.94
C ARG A 92 21.21 16.85 -8.95
N THR A 93 21.26 17.23 -7.69
CA THR A 93 20.60 16.52 -6.60
C THR A 93 19.49 17.39 -6.03
N ASP A 94 18.27 16.84 -5.95
CA ASP A 94 17.12 17.50 -5.34
C ASP A 94 16.53 16.55 -4.26
N SER A 95 15.98 17.12 -3.20
CA SER A 95 15.25 16.34 -2.19
C SER A 95 14.13 17.16 -1.57
N GLY A 96 13.02 16.50 -1.29
CA GLY A 96 11.86 17.18 -0.70
C GLY A 96 10.67 16.24 -0.53
N LEU A 97 9.59 16.80 -0.02
CA LEU A 97 8.29 16.15 -0.01
C LEU A 97 7.68 16.19 -1.43
N GLY A 98 6.97 15.16 -1.80
CA GLY A 98 6.07 15.20 -2.93
C GLY A 98 4.63 15.54 -2.52
N ASP A 99 3.73 15.53 -3.48
CA ASP A 99 2.32 15.76 -3.22
C ASP A 99 1.70 14.62 -2.44
N ILE A 100 0.91 14.95 -1.42
CA ILE A 100 0.21 13.97 -0.61
C ILE A 100 -1.08 13.57 -1.31
N ALA A 101 -1.27 12.26 -1.49
CA ALA A 101 -2.55 11.71 -1.93
C ALA A 101 -3.36 11.23 -0.72
N GLN A 102 -4.59 11.72 -0.58
CA GLN A 102 -5.52 11.37 0.48
C GLN A 102 -6.78 10.75 -0.11
N SER A 103 -7.02 9.48 0.20
CA SER A 103 -8.23 8.77 -0.22
C SER A 103 -9.13 8.46 0.96
N PHE A 104 -10.43 8.48 0.72
CA PHE A 104 -11.44 8.00 1.65
C PHE A 104 -12.31 6.98 0.95
N PHE A 105 -12.41 5.77 1.52
CA PHE A 105 -13.22 4.70 0.95
C PHE A 105 -14.39 4.38 1.89
N LEU A 106 -15.61 4.48 1.40
CA LEU A 106 -16.76 3.83 2.00
C LEU A 106 -16.65 2.34 1.66
N SER A 107 -16.62 1.48 2.67
CA SER A 107 -16.44 0.04 2.51
C SER A 107 -17.28 -0.72 3.54
N PRO A 108 -17.88 -1.87 3.19
CA PRO A 108 -18.53 -2.73 4.16
C PRO A 108 -17.54 -3.20 5.24
N THR A 109 -18.02 -3.33 6.49
CA THR A 109 -17.21 -3.78 7.63
C THR A 109 -16.71 -5.22 7.45
N ASN A 110 -17.55 -6.07 6.84
CA ASN A 110 -17.25 -7.46 6.57
C ASN A 110 -17.15 -7.71 5.06
N ALA A 111 -16.29 -8.65 4.70
CA ALA A 111 -16.33 -9.19 3.35
C ALA A 111 -17.68 -9.85 3.10
N ALA A 112 -18.15 -9.85 1.86
CA ALA A 112 -19.30 -10.67 1.47
C ALA A 112 -18.98 -12.16 1.69
N ASP A 113 -20.00 -12.99 1.90
CA ASP A 113 -19.87 -14.44 2.18
C ASP A 113 -19.04 -15.20 1.13
N ASN A 114 -19.01 -14.67 -0.09
CA ASN A 114 -18.22 -15.19 -1.20
C ASN A 114 -16.78 -14.64 -1.27
N GLY A 115 -16.31 -13.91 -0.26
CA GLY A 115 -14.95 -13.38 -0.13
C GLY A 115 -14.68 -12.07 -0.86
N TRP A 116 -15.69 -11.43 -1.44
CA TRP A 116 -15.54 -10.11 -2.07
C TRP A 116 -15.44 -8.99 -1.04
N CYS A 117 -14.49 -8.08 -1.25
CA CYS A 117 -14.35 -6.82 -0.53
C CYS A 117 -14.24 -5.69 -1.54
N TRP A 118 -14.82 -4.55 -1.23
CA TRP A 118 -14.77 -3.38 -2.09
C TRP A 118 -14.80 -2.08 -1.28
N GLY A 119 -14.39 -1.00 -1.91
CA GLY A 119 -14.47 0.34 -1.38
C GLY A 119 -14.54 1.36 -2.49
N VAL A 120 -15.29 2.43 -2.27
CA VAL A 120 -15.47 3.54 -3.22
C VAL A 120 -15.46 4.85 -2.49
N GLY A 121 -14.93 5.90 -3.12
CA GLY A 121 -14.96 7.24 -2.55
C GLY A 121 -14.11 8.25 -3.30
N PRO A 122 -13.83 9.40 -2.69
CA PRO A 122 -12.97 10.42 -3.27
C PRO A 122 -11.48 10.17 -2.99
N ILE A 123 -10.64 10.65 -3.90
CA ILE A 123 -9.21 10.90 -3.71
C ILE A 123 -8.93 12.38 -3.91
N PHE A 124 -8.03 12.92 -3.10
CA PHE A 124 -7.52 14.29 -3.19
C PHE A 124 -6.00 14.22 -3.38
N LEU A 125 -5.46 14.98 -4.31
CA LEU A 125 -4.04 15.24 -4.41
C LEU A 125 -3.79 16.67 -3.88
N LEU A 126 -2.96 16.75 -2.85
CA LEU A 126 -2.67 18.00 -2.14
C LEU A 126 -1.31 18.51 -2.61
N PRO A 127 -1.19 19.76 -3.04
CA PRO A 127 0.08 20.36 -3.50
C PRO A 127 0.98 20.67 -2.29
N THR A 128 1.53 19.62 -1.69
CA THR A 128 2.38 19.68 -0.49
C THR A 128 3.86 19.52 -0.81
N GLY A 129 4.20 19.28 -2.07
CA GLY A 129 5.57 19.14 -2.51
C GLY A 129 6.38 20.39 -2.22
N THR A 130 7.65 20.20 -1.82
CA THR A 130 8.54 21.29 -1.41
C THR A 130 9.52 21.70 -2.49
N GLU A 131 9.61 20.90 -3.55
CA GLU A 131 10.47 21.15 -4.71
C GLU A 131 9.63 21.11 -5.99
N ASP A 132 9.87 22.01 -6.91
CA ASP A 132 9.16 22.14 -8.19
C ASP A 132 9.06 20.83 -9.00
N ARG A 133 10.05 19.97 -8.86
CA ARG A 133 10.13 18.66 -9.57
C ARG A 133 9.29 17.57 -8.92
N PHE A 134 8.83 17.77 -7.68
CA PHE A 134 8.14 16.77 -6.88
C PHE A 134 6.69 17.15 -6.57
N THR A 135 6.23 18.28 -7.09
CA THR A 135 4.87 18.76 -6.94
C THR A 135 4.22 19.05 -8.28
N SER A 136 2.94 18.75 -8.39
CA SER A 136 2.09 19.26 -9.45
C SER A 136 1.74 20.72 -9.24
N ASP A 137 1.80 21.19 -7.97
CA ASP A 137 1.37 22.51 -7.53
C ASP A 137 -0.12 22.77 -7.82
N GLN A 138 -0.89 21.68 -7.97
CA GLN A 138 -2.31 21.70 -8.32
C GLN A 138 -3.13 20.92 -7.31
N TRP A 139 -4.17 21.53 -6.77
CA TRP A 139 -5.20 20.83 -6.04
C TRP A 139 -5.96 19.92 -6.99
N SER A 140 -6.02 18.62 -6.70
CA SER A 140 -6.73 17.69 -7.58
C SER A 140 -7.69 16.81 -6.78
N ILE A 141 -8.77 16.43 -7.43
CA ILE A 141 -9.80 15.54 -6.88
C ILE A 141 -10.20 14.50 -7.92
N GLY A 142 -10.75 13.40 -7.45
CA GLY A 142 -11.38 12.42 -8.32
C GLY A 142 -11.99 11.25 -7.60
N PRO A 143 -12.62 10.32 -8.32
CA PRO A 143 -13.14 9.08 -7.76
C PRO A 143 -12.01 8.07 -7.54
N THR A 144 -12.15 7.25 -6.51
CA THR A 144 -11.32 6.07 -6.28
C THR A 144 -12.22 4.86 -6.00
N VAL A 145 -11.85 3.71 -6.54
CA VAL A 145 -12.57 2.46 -6.32
C VAL A 145 -11.58 1.31 -6.21
N GLY A 146 -11.89 0.36 -5.36
CA GLY A 146 -11.16 -0.88 -5.28
C GLY A 146 -12.08 -2.06 -5.06
N LEU A 147 -11.66 -3.19 -5.61
CA LEU A 147 -12.36 -4.45 -5.52
C LEU A 147 -11.33 -5.56 -5.37
N LEU A 148 -11.59 -6.50 -4.47
CA LEU A 148 -10.77 -7.70 -4.34
C LEU A 148 -11.62 -8.91 -3.97
N LYS A 149 -11.09 -10.09 -4.28
CA LYS A 149 -11.63 -11.38 -3.89
C LYS A 149 -10.58 -12.17 -3.11
N ARG A 150 -11.00 -12.73 -1.97
CA ARG A 150 -10.21 -13.71 -1.22
C ARG A 150 -10.73 -15.11 -1.47
N SER A 151 -9.82 -16.05 -1.73
CA SER A 151 -10.15 -17.47 -1.93
C SER A 151 -9.00 -18.31 -1.40
N GLY A 152 -9.16 -18.89 -0.21
CA GLY A 152 -8.11 -19.63 0.48
C GLY A 152 -6.85 -18.76 0.69
N PRO A 153 -5.67 -19.18 0.20
CA PRO A 153 -4.43 -18.41 0.34
C PRO A 153 -4.33 -17.23 -0.64
N TRP A 154 -5.21 -17.14 -1.62
CA TRP A 154 -5.16 -16.15 -2.69
C TRP A 154 -5.97 -14.90 -2.36
N THR A 155 -5.40 -13.74 -2.66
CA THR A 155 -6.11 -12.46 -2.76
C THR A 155 -5.82 -11.86 -4.13
N ILE A 156 -6.87 -11.59 -4.91
CA ILE A 156 -6.76 -11.01 -6.26
C ILE A 156 -7.65 -9.78 -6.30
N GLY A 157 -7.13 -8.68 -6.79
CA GLY A 157 -7.91 -7.45 -6.82
C GLY A 157 -7.28 -6.35 -7.65
N ALA A 158 -7.95 -5.21 -7.64
CA ALA A 158 -7.46 -3.98 -8.22
C ALA A 158 -7.96 -2.77 -7.43
N LEU A 159 -7.12 -1.72 -7.41
CA LEU A 159 -7.48 -0.38 -6.98
C LEU A 159 -7.22 0.56 -8.15
N THR A 160 -8.14 1.47 -8.40
CA THR A 160 -7.98 2.51 -9.42
C THR A 160 -8.52 3.83 -8.91
N ASN A 161 -7.97 4.90 -9.42
CA ASN A 161 -8.50 6.24 -9.25
C ASN A 161 -8.20 7.07 -10.50
N HIS A 162 -8.94 8.15 -10.63
CA HIS A 162 -8.65 9.17 -11.63
C HIS A 162 -8.71 10.55 -10.95
N THR A 163 -7.76 11.43 -11.27
CA THR A 163 -7.66 12.75 -10.67
C THR A 163 -7.61 13.82 -11.74
N TRP A 164 -8.36 14.90 -11.49
CA TRP A 164 -8.32 16.14 -12.27
C TRP A 164 -7.91 17.30 -11.39
N SER A 165 -7.09 18.23 -11.91
CA SER A 165 -6.82 19.50 -11.23
C SER A 165 -8.09 20.34 -11.14
N LEU A 166 -8.27 20.97 -9.98
CA LEU A 166 -9.30 21.99 -9.72
C LEU A 166 -8.74 23.41 -9.87
N GLY A 167 -7.43 23.55 -9.79
CA GLY A 167 -6.66 24.76 -9.82
C GLY A 167 -5.47 24.71 -8.87
N GLY A 168 -4.56 25.67 -9.02
CA GLY A 168 -3.33 25.75 -8.25
C GLY A 168 -2.50 26.94 -8.73
N HIS A 169 -1.18 26.75 -8.80
CA HIS A 169 -0.27 27.80 -9.23
C HIS A 169 -0.37 28.05 -10.74
N GLU A 170 -0.49 29.29 -11.15
CA GLU A 170 -0.51 29.71 -12.58
C GLU A 170 0.79 29.28 -13.27
N GLY A 171 0.68 28.73 -14.49
CA GLY A 171 1.83 28.27 -15.28
C GLY A 171 2.24 26.81 -15.03
N ARG A 172 1.59 26.10 -14.12
CA ARG A 172 1.74 24.64 -13.96
C ARG A 172 0.78 23.88 -14.87
N SER A 173 1.21 22.73 -15.35
CA SER A 173 0.37 21.84 -16.16
C SER A 173 -0.78 21.26 -15.34
N ASP A 174 -1.94 21.13 -15.95
CA ASP A 174 -3.09 20.48 -15.35
C ASP A 174 -2.80 18.99 -15.06
N VAL A 175 -3.26 18.54 -13.91
CA VAL A 175 -3.29 17.12 -13.58
C VAL A 175 -4.51 16.49 -14.25
N ASN A 176 -4.28 15.46 -15.04
CA ASN A 176 -5.31 14.59 -15.60
C ASN A 176 -4.69 13.20 -15.68
N ALA A 177 -4.88 12.39 -14.66
CA ALA A 177 -4.17 11.13 -14.52
C ALA A 177 -5.05 10.01 -13.98
N THR A 178 -4.88 8.80 -14.54
CA THR A 178 -5.49 7.57 -14.05
C THR A 178 -4.42 6.70 -13.40
N PHE A 179 -4.63 6.33 -12.15
CA PHE A 179 -3.85 5.32 -11.45
C PHE A 179 -4.55 3.98 -11.51
N LEU A 180 -3.80 2.90 -11.75
CA LEU A 180 -4.28 1.53 -11.81
C LEU A 180 -3.32 0.59 -11.08
N GLN A 181 -3.84 -0.14 -10.09
CA GLN A 181 -3.08 -1.07 -9.25
C GLN A 181 -3.80 -2.45 -9.20
N PRO A 182 -3.70 -3.30 -10.24
CA PRO A 182 -4.04 -4.71 -10.11
C PRO A 182 -2.98 -5.42 -9.27
N PHE A 183 -3.42 -6.43 -8.51
CA PHE A 183 -2.53 -7.23 -7.68
C PHE A 183 -3.01 -8.66 -7.52
N VAL A 184 -2.05 -9.55 -7.32
CA VAL A 184 -2.26 -10.96 -6.95
C VAL A 184 -1.32 -11.28 -5.79
N ASP A 185 -1.88 -11.74 -4.69
CA ASP A 185 -1.15 -12.13 -3.49
C ASP A 185 -1.44 -13.60 -3.17
N TYR A 186 -0.40 -14.32 -2.76
CA TYR A 186 -0.49 -15.67 -2.22
C TYR A 186 0.11 -15.69 -0.81
N THR A 187 -0.69 -15.96 0.20
CA THR A 187 -0.26 -16.01 1.61
C THR A 187 -0.20 -17.45 2.09
N THR A 188 1.01 -17.89 2.46
CA THR A 188 1.27 -19.22 3.01
C THR A 188 0.79 -19.35 4.46
N GLU A 189 0.71 -20.59 4.98
CA GLU A 189 0.44 -20.85 6.39
C GLU A 189 1.52 -20.32 7.33
N SER A 190 2.77 -20.20 6.83
CA SER A 190 3.88 -19.54 7.54
C SER A 190 3.80 -18.02 7.57
N LYS A 191 2.69 -17.42 7.12
CA LYS A 191 2.46 -15.96 7.09
C LYS A 191 3.39 -15.21 6.14
N THR A 192 3.97 -15.90 5.18
CA THR A 192 4.72 -15.32 4.07
C THR A 192 3.76 -15.01 2.93
N THR A 193 3.77 -13.79 2.40
CA THR A 193 2.96 -13.39 1.26
C THR A 193 3.86 -13.09 0.07
N PHE A 194 3.61 -13.79 -1.04
CA PHE A 194 4.18 -13.49 -2.35
C PHE A 194 3.20 -12.62 -3.11
N SER A 195 3.68 -11.53 -3.68
CA SER A 195 2.87 -10.47 -4.29
C SER A 195 3.41 -10.11 -5.66
N VAL A 196 2.52 -10.04 -6.64
CA VAL A 196 2.77 -9.41 -7.93
C VAL A 196 1.74 -8.30 -8.10
N ASN A 197 2.20 -7.09 -8.36
CA ASN A 197 1.32 -5.96 -8.61
C ASN A 197 1.99 -4.95 -9.53
N THR A 198 1.21 -4.00 -10.02
CA THR A 198 1.72 -2.78 -10.65
C THR A 198 1.07 -1.57 -10.01
N GLU A 199 1.79 -0.45 -9.97
CA GLU A 199 1.30 0.86 -9.53
C GLU A 199 1.37 1.79 -10.75
N SER A 200 0.60 1.44 -11.80
CA SER A 200 0.64 2.11 -13.10
C SER A 200 -0.10 3.44 -13.06
N THR A 201 0.42 4.41 -13.77
CA THR A 201 -0.23 5.70 -13.98
C THR A 201 -0.25 6.03 -15.47
N TYR A 202 -1.40 6.47 -15.97
CA TYR A 202 -1.53 7.08 -17.27
C TYR A 202 -1.79 8.57 -17.13
N ASP A 203 -0.85 9.36 -17.60
CA ASP A 203 -0.97 10.82 -17.71
C ASP A 203 -1.67 11.15 -19.03
N TRP A 204 -2.90 11.65 -18.94
CA TRP A 204 -3.71 12.02 -20.11
C TRP A 204 -3.24 13.32 -20.78
N THR A 205 -2.61 14.21 -20.00
CA THR A 205 -2.08 15.48 -20.50
C THR A 205 -0.89 15.22 -21.40
N ASN A 206 0.05 14.39 -20.96
CA ASN A 206 1.25 14.04 -21.72
C ASN A 206 1.11 12.77 -22.56
N LYS A 207 -0.04 12.04 -22.45
CA LYS A 207 -0.30 10.75 -23.10
C LYS A 207 0.77 9.69 -22.81
N GLN A 208 1.23 9.64 -21.57
CA GLN A 208 2.36 8.85 -21.13
C GLN A 208 1.95 7.83 -20.06
N TRP A 209 2.36 6.59 -20.25
CA TRP A 209 2.30 5.56 -19.21
C TRP A 209 3.55 5.52 -18.35
N THR A 210 3.35 5.22 -17.09
CA THR A 210 4.40 4.73 -16.17
C THR A 210 3.91 3.41 -15.59
N VAL A 211 4.63 2.31 -15.88
CA VAL A 211 4.17 0.94 -15.57
C VAL A 211 5.25 0.18 -14.79
N PRO A 212 5.38 0.42 -13.47
CA PRO A 212 6.26 -0.39 -12.61
C PRO A 212 5.59 -1.72 -12.28
N ILE A 213 6.23 -2.83 -12.58
CA ILE A 213 5.84 -4.17 -12.17
C ILE A 213 6.62 -4.54 -10.91
N HIS A 214 5.94 -4.96 -9.88
CA HIS A 214 6.52 -5.27 -8.57
C HIS A 214 6.41 -6.76 -8.27
N PHE A 215 7.51 -7.34 -7.82
CA PHE A 215 7.59 -8.68 -7.23
C PHE A 215 8.01 -8.51 -5.78
N VAL A 216 7.14 -8.82 -4.84
CA VAL A 216 7.38 -8.52 -3.42
C VAL A 216 7.11 -9.77 -2.58
N ILE A 217 8.01 -10.06 -1.64
CA ILE A 217 7.84 -11.05 -0.59
C ILE A 217 7.66 -10.29 0.72
N ARG A 218 6.61 -10.62 1.48
CA ARG A 218 6.34 -10.04 2.80
C ARG A 218 6.29 -11.14 3.83
N GLN A 219 6.82 -10.87 5.03
CA GLN A 219 6.71 -11.75 6.18
C GLN A 219 6.15 -11.00 7.36
N LEU A 220 5.10 -11.54 7.98
CA LEU A 220 4.55 -11.03 9.23
C LEU A 220 5.33 -11.62 10.41
N PHE A 221 5.74 -10.75 11.32
CA PHE A 221 6.42 -11.06 12.58
C PHE A 221 5.66 -10.45 13.75
N LYS A 222 5.89 -11.03 14.92
CA LYS A 222 5.49 -10.42 16.20
C LYS A 222 6.74 -10.15 17.03
N ILE A 223 7.02 -8.88 17.27
CA ILE A 223 8.21 -8.40 17.97
C ILE A 223 7.77 -7.63 19.23
N GLY A 224 8.07 -8.17 20.43
CA GLY A 224 7.69 -7.53 21.68
C GLY A 224 6.18 -7.26 21.84
N GLY A 225 5.33 -8.11 21.22
CA GLY A 225 3.87 -7.93 21.23
C GLY A 225 3.32 -7.04 20.10
N GLN A 226 4.18 -6.36 19.33
CA GLN A 226 3.83 -5.56 18.17
C GLN A 226 3.87 -6.42 16.89
N GLU A 227 2.79 -6.40 16.12
CA GLU A 227 2.73 -7.01 14.81
C GLU A 227 3.44 -6.11 13.78
N VAL A 228 4.41 -6.68 13.07
CA VAL A 228 5.24 -5.97 12.07
C VAL A 228 5.37 -6.82 10.84
N SER A 229 5.09 -6.27 9.66
CA SER A 229 5.36 -6.93 8.39
C SER A 229 6.60 -6.32 7.73
N VAL A 230 7.54 -7.17 7.34
CA VAL A 230 8.74 -6.79 6.59
C VAL A 230 8.58 -7.25 5.14
N ALA A 231 8.92 -6.39 4.19
CA ALA A 231 8.82 -6.66 2.77
C ALA A 231 10.14 -6.41 2.05
N LEU A 232 10.43 -7.27 1.09
CA LEU A 232 11.53 -7.12 0.13
C LEU A 232 10.99 -7.38 -1.26
N GLY A 233 11.37 -6.55 -2.23
CA GLY A 233 10.90 -6.71 -3.60
C GLY A 233 11.81 -6.08 -4.64
N ALA A 234 11.56 -6.47 -5.89
CA ALA A 234 12.14 -5.87 -7.08
C ALA A 234 11.02 -5.15 -7.86
N ARG A 235 11.42 -4.11 -8.58
CA ARG A 235 10.59 -3.29 -9.45
C ARG A 235 11.21 -3.27 -10.84
N TYR A 236 10.42 -3.50 -11.87
CA TYR A 236 10.80 -3.35 -13.25
C TYR A 236 9.82 -2.40 -13.95
N TYR A 237 10.33 -1.41 -14.64
CA TYR A 237 9.51 -0.46 -15.37
C TYR A 237 9.32 -0.97 -16.79
N ALA A 238 8.12 -1.52 -17.07
CA ALA A 238 7.75 -1.99 -18.40
C ALA A 238 7.51 -0.81 -19.37
N GLU A 239 7.12 0.34 -18.82
CA GLU A 239 6.97 1.63 -19.52
C GLU A 239 7.31 2.73 -18.53
N ALA A 240 8.03 3.75 -18.99
CA ALA A 240 8.35 4.97 -18.23
C ALA A 240 8.46 6.16 -19.19
N PRO A 241 8.33 7.40 -18.71
CA PRO A 241 8.67 8.60 -19.47
C PRO A 241 10.13 8.57 -19.92
N ASP A 242 10.44 9.29 -20.98
CA ASP A 242 11.82 9.44 -21.46
C ASP A 242 12.74 9.92 -20.31
N GLY A 243 13.84 9.18 -20.11
CA GLY A 243 14.74 9.41 -18.98
C GLY A 243 14.15 9.02 -17.62
N GLY A 244 13.04 8.28 -17.58
CA GLY A 244 12.49 7.71 -16.36
C GLY A 244 13.29 6.51 -15.86
N PRO A 245 12.92 5.93 -14.71
CA PRO A 245 13.60 4.79 -14.13
C PRO A 245 13.37 3.50 -14.96
N GLU A 246 14.37 2.61 -14.97
CA GLU A 246 14.30 1.31 -15.63
C GLU A 246 13.95 0.18 -14.65
N TRP A 247 14.54 0.21 -13.45
CA TRP A 247 14.32 -0.79 -12.42
C TRP A 247 14.52 -0.21 -11.03
N GLY A 248 14.15 -0.97 -10.02
CA GLY A 248 14.31 -0.55 -8.62
C GLY A 248 14.15 -1.70 -7.65
N LEU A 249 14.27 -1.36 -6.38
CA LEU A 249 14.00 -2.25 -5.27
C LEU A 249 12.86 -1.69 -4.42
N ARG A 250 12.27 -2.55 -3.59
CA ARG A 250 11.31 -2.16 -2.55
C ARG A 250 11.70 -2.79 -1.24
N LEU A 251 11.90 -1.97 -0.22
CA LEU A 251 12.01 -2.38 1.17
C LEU A 251 10.79 -1.83 1.90
N GLY A 252 10.05 -2.68 2.59
CA GLY A 252 8.84 -2.30 3.31
C GLY A 252 8.89 -2.67 4.78
N LEU A 253 8.41 -1.78 5.62
CA LEU A 253 8.14 -2.03 7.03
C LEU A 253 6.72 -1.57 7.33
N THR A 254 5.86 -2.47 7.80
CA THR A 254 4.48 -2.12 8.12
C THR A 254 4.20 -2.41 9.58
N PHE A 255 3.90 -1.37 10.35
CA PHE A 255 3.38 -1.51 11.70
C PHE A 255 1.88 -1.76 11.66
N VAL A 256 1.41 -2.74 12.40
CA VAL A 256 0.01 -3.18 12.41
C VAL A 256 -0.55 -3.05 13.82
N PHE A 257 -1.70 -2.41 13.94
CA PHE A 257 -2.37 -2.17 15.21
C PHE A 257 -3.75 -2.85 15.18
N PRO A 258 -3.83 -4.15 15.52
CA PRO A 258 -5.11 -4.85 15.57
C PRO A 258 -6.02 -4.18 16.60
N LYS A 259 -7.30 -4.01 16.26
CA LYS A 259 -8.30 -3.59 17.27
C LYS A 259 -8.37 -4.69 18.34
N LYS A 260 -8.22 -4.31 19.59
CA LYS A 260 -8.47 -5.19 20.75
C LYS A 260 -9.94 -5.55 20.84
#